data_13f10848dea20629439909768c637677
#
_entry.id   13f10848dea20629439909768c637677
#
_cell.length_a   1.000
_cell.length_b   1.000
_cell.length_c   1.000
_cell.angle_alpha   90.00
_cell.angle_beta   90.00
_cell.angle_gamma   90.00
#
_symmetry.space_group_name_H-M   'P 1'
#
loop_
_entity.id
_entity.type
_entity.pdbx_description
1 polymer ?
#
loop_
_entity_poly.entity_id
_entity_poly.type
_entity_poly.pdbx_seq_one_letter_code
_entity_poly.pdbx_strand_id
1 'polypeptide(L)'
;MMEITFPGGVQVNAQFNGFEIATHQPEKNGGQNSAPSPFDFFLASLGTCAGFFALRFCQQRELSTDGLRLQLTAEHDAETKRLDRVKITMQLPKDFPEKYRSAIIRATDQCAVKKALLDTPEIELITL
;
A
#
# COMPACT_ATOMS: atom_id res chain seq x y z
N MET A 1 -2.76 3.53 19.98
CA MET A 1 -4.17 3.15 19.75
C MET A 1 -4.71 3.96 18.58
N MET A 2 -5.52 3.34 17.75
CA MET A 2 -6.17 4.00 16.61
C MET A 2 -7.67 4.06 16.90
N GLU A 3 -8.28 5.23 16.74
CA GLU A 3 -9.71 5.45 16.92
C GLU A 3 -10.41 5.61 15.58
N ILE A 4 -11.55 4.97 15.42
CA ILE A 4 -12.36 5.05 14.20
C ILE A 4 -13.56 5.91 14.49
N THR A 5 -13.79 6.91 13.63
CA THR A 5 -14.84 7.91 13.78
C THR A 5 -15.75 7.96 12.56
N PHE A 6 -16.96 8.49 12.75
CA PHE A 6 -18.03 8.48 11.76
C PHE A 6 -18.53 9.93 11.55
N PRO A 7 -17.86 10.72 10.67
CA PRO A 7 -18.19 12.14 10.49
C PRO A 7 -19.56 12.39 9.84
N GLY A 8 -20.05 11.48 9.02
CA GLY A 8 -21.35 11.60 8.36
C GLY A 8 -21.44 10.78 7.08
N GLY A 9 -22.67 10.50 6.65
CA GLY A 9 -22.91 9.65 5.48
C GLY A 9 -22.25 8.29 5.63
N VAL A 10 -21.47 7.89 4.62
CA VAL A 10 -20.67 6.66 4.66
C VAL A 10 -19.17 6.94 4.84
N GLN A 11 -18.82 8.16 5.27
CA GLN A 11 -17.45 8.51 5.60
C GLN A 11 -17.03 7.85 6.91
N VAL A 12 -15.84 7.26 6.90
CA VAL A 12 -15.25 6.66 8.09
C VAL A 12 -13.79 7.09 8.15
N ASN A 13 -13.37 7.65 9.27
CA ASN A 13 -12.01 8.16 9.45
C ASN A 13 -11.26 7.38 10.52
N ALA A 14 -9.95 7.32 10.39
CA ALA A 14 -9.06 6.80 11.43
C ALA A 14 -8.18 7.93 11.97
N GLN A 15 -8.04 8.00 13.28
CA GLN A 15 -7.20 8.98 13.98
C GLN A 15 -6.17 8.27 14.84
N PHE A 16 -4.91 8.67 14.74
CA PHE A 16 -3.81 8.11 15.54
C PHE A 16 -2.58 9.01 15.46
N ASN A 17 -1.85 9.13 16.55
CA ASN A 17 -0.56 9.85 16.61
C ASN A 17 -0.57 11.25 15.98
N GLY A 18 -1.70 11.97 16.07
CA GLY A 18 -1.86 13.28 15.47
C GLY A 18 -2.17 13.27 13.97
N PHE A 19 -2.30 12.11 13.36
CA PHE A 19 -2.70 11.96 11.97
C PHE A 19 -4.18 11.63 11.86
N GLU A 20 -4.79 12.06 10.76
CA GLU A 20 -6.13 11.67 10.36
C GLU A 20 -6.08 11.07 8.96
N ILE A 21 -6.68 9.89 8.80
CA ILE A 21 -6.89 9.25 7.52
C ILE A 21 -8.39 9.26 7.23
N ALA A 22 -8.78 10.04 6.23
CA ALA A 22 -10.17 10.09 5.76
C ALA A 22 -10.40 8.99 4.74
N THR A 23 -11.45 8.20 4.91
CA THR A 23 -11.92 7.24 3.90
C THR A 23 -13.35 7.52 3.49
N HIS A 24 -13.70 7.12 2.28
CA HIS A 24 -15.05 7.19 1.77
C HIS A 24 -15.36 5.94 0.95
N GLN A 25 -16.52 5.90 0.33
CA GLN A 25 -16.88 4.83 -0.58
C GLN A 25 -17.11 5.40 -1.98
N PRO A 26 -16.87 4.62 -3.05
CA PRO A 26 -17.27 5.02 -4.41
C PRO A 26 -18.79 5.07 -4.53
N GLU A 27 -19.28 5.75 -5.55
CA GLU A 27 -20.74 5.92 -5.77
C GLU A 27 -21.49 4.61 -5.83
N LYS A 28 -20.91 3.58 -6.44
CA LYS A 28 -21.51 2.23 -6.52
C LYS A 28 -21.79 1.60 -5.14
N ASN A 29 -21.10 2.04 -4.09
CA ASN A 29 -21.29 1.59 -2.71
C ASN A 29 -22.01 2.64 -1.85
N GLY A 30 -22.68 3.61 -2.45
CA GLY A 30 -23.45 4.63 -1.76
C GLY A 30 -22.63 5.84 -1.30
N GLY A 31 -21.38 5.95 -1.70
CA GLY A 31 -20.51 7.07 -1.37
C GLY A 31 -20.50 8.16 -2.43
N GLN A 32 -19.66 9.17 -2.19
CA GLN A 32 -19.46 10.31 -3.10
C GLN A 32 -18.05 10.32 -3.69
N ASN A 33 -17.27 9.29 -3.42
CA ASN A 33 -15.88 9.20 -3.87
C ASN A 33 -15.02 10.41 -3.46
N SER A 34 -15.30 10.97 -2.28
CA SER A 34 -14.64 12.20 -1.77
C SER A 34 -13.28 11.92 -1.10
N ALA A 35 -12.95 10.66 -0.87
CA ALA A 35 -11.67 10.20 -0.37
C ALA A 35 -11.43 8.76 -0.85
N PRO A 36 -10.18 8.24 -0.80
CA PRO A 36 -9.93 6.86 -1.12
C PRO A 36 -10.73 5.90 -0.24
N SER A 37 -11.10 4.75 -0.80
CA SER A 37 -11.73 3.70 -0.01
C SER A 37 -10.71 3.03 0.93
N PRO A 38 -11.17 2.33 1.99
CA PRO A 38 -10.26 1.55 2.83
C PRO A 38 -9.40 0.55 2.04
N PHE A 39 -9.95 -0.06 1.00
CA PHE A 39 -9.20 -0.98 0.15
C PHE A 39 -8.13 -0.28 -0.69
N ASP A 40 -8.37 0.95 -1.15
CA ASP A 40 -7.34 1.78 -1.81
C ASP A 40 -6.16 2.04 -0.87
N PHE A 41 -6.42 2.32 0.40
CA PHE A 41 -5.37 2.48 1.41
C PHE A 41 -4.59 1.18 1.64
N PHE A 42 -5.26 0.04 1.63
CA PHE A 42 -4.59 -1.26 1.70
C PHE A 42 -3.61 -1.45 0.53
N LEU A 43 -4.04 -1.19 -0.69
CA LEU A 43 -3.17 -1.28 -1.87
C LEU A 43 -2.05 -0.24 -1.83
N ALA A 44 -2.37 0.99 -1.44
CA ALA A 44 -1.37 2.06 -1.28
C ALA A 44 -0.31 1.69 -0.23
N SER A 45 -0.70 1.03 0.86
CA SER A 45 0.25 0.58 1.89
C SER A 45 1.24 -0.45 1.36
N LEU A 46 0.80 -1.36 0.51
CA LEU A 46 1.69 -2.32 -0.17
C LEU A 46 2.71 -1.60 -1.05
N GLY A 47 2.24 -0.66 -1.86
CA GLY A 47 3.09 0.10 -2.78
C GLY A 47 4.07 1.01 -2.07
N THR A 48 3.61 1.77 -1.06
CA THR A 48 4.46 2.71 -0.31
C THR A 48 5.47 2.00 0.58
N CYS A 49 5.09 0.89 1.20
CA CYS A 49 6.02 0.08 1.98
C CYS A 49 7.13 -0.51 1.10
N ALA A 50 6.77 -1.09 -0.06
CA ALA A 50 7.74 -1.57 -1.03
C ALA A 50 8.65 -0.43 -1.53
N GLY A 51 8.05 0.73 -1.83
CA GLY A 51 8.78 1.92 -2.26
C GLY A 51 9.80 2.42 -1.24
N PHE A 52 9.47 2.35 0.04
CA PHE A 52 10.42 2.71 1.11
C PHE A 52 11.69 1.85 1.05
N PHE A 53 11.56 0.55 0.88
CA PHE A 53 12.73 -0.34 0.79
C PHE A 53 13.55 -0.09 -0.47
N ALA A 54 12.91 0.20 -1.59
CA ALA A 54 13.61 0.59 -2.82
C ALA A 54 14.39 1.90 -2.64
N LEU A 55 13.77 2.89 -2.02
CA LEU A 55 14.39 4.17 -1.69
C LEU A 55 15.61 3.98 -0.78
N ARG A 56 15.45 3.23 0.32
CA ARG A 56 16.53 2.95 1.27
C ARG A 56 17.70 2.21 0.61
N PHE A 57 17.41 1.27 -0.28
CA PHE A 57 18.45 0.58 -1.04
C PHE A 57 19.33 1.56 -1.81
N CYS A 58 18.70 2.50 -2.51
CA CYS A 58 19.42 3.53 -3.26
C CYS A 58 20.21 4.47 -2.33
N GLN A 59 19.59 4.95 -1.27
CA GLN A 59 20.22 5.87 -0.31
C GLN A 59 21.46 5.26 0.34
N GLN A 60 21.40 4.01 0.78
CA GLN A 60 22.51 3.33 1.42
C GLN A 60 23.70 3.10 0.49
N ARG A 61 23.49 3.15 -0.81
CA ARG A 61 24.51 2.96 -1.84
C ARG A 61 24.84 4.24 -2.60
N GLU A 62 24.30 5.36 -2.12
CA GLU A 62 24.51 6.68 -2.75
C GLU A 62 24.14 6.69 -4.24
N LEU A 63 23.11 5.90 -4.59
CA LEU A 63 22.57 5.85 -5.95
C LEU A 63 21.49 6.91 -6.15
N SER A 64 21.43 7.49 -7.35
CA SER A 64 20.36 8.41 -7.72
C SER A 64 19.00 7.74 -7.67
N THR A 65 18.00 8.46 -7.18
CA THR A 65 16.58 8.06 -7.22
C THR A 65 15.81 8.77 -8.33
N ASP A 66 16.48 9.57 -9.16
CA ASP A 66 15.84 10.26 -10.28
C ASP A 66 15.27 9.26 -11.28
N GLY A 67 13.95 9.30 -11.47
CA GLY A 67 13.25 8.35 -12.34
C GLY A 67 12.88 7.04 -11.67
N LEU A 68 13.24 6.80 -10.39
CA LEU A 68 12.75 5.66 -9.63
C LEU A 68 11.23 5.78 -9.46
N ARG A 69 10.51 4.77 -9.91
CA ARG A 69 9.04 4.75 -9.86
C ARG A 69 8.55 3.33 -9.65
N LEU A 70 7.54 3.17 -8.80
CA LEU A 70 6.81 1.93 -8.65
C LEU A 70 5.37 2.15 -9.12
N GLN A 71 4.86 1.20 -9.89
CA GLN A 71 3.46 1.14 -10.29
C GLN A 71 2.85 -0.13 -9.76
N LEU A 72 1.69 -0.01 -9.12
CA LEU A 72 0.96 -1.14 -8.58
C LEU A 72 -0.32 -1.34 -9.39
N THR A 73 -0.55 -2.57 -9.80
CA THR A 73 -1.82 -3.00 -10.40
C THR A 73 -2.42 -4.14 -9.60
N ALA A 74 -3.73 -4.15 -9.47
CA ALA A 74 -4.47 -5.17 -8.75
C ALA A 74 -5.45 -5.85 -9.71
N GLU A 75 -5.48 -7.18 -9.67
CA GLU A 75 -6.39 -8.01 -10.45
C GLU A 75 -7.37 -8.72 -9.51
N HIS A 76 -8.65 -8.65 -9.84
CA HIS A 76 -9.71 -9.28 -9.07
C HIS A 76 -10.37 -10.38 -9.89
N ASP A 77 -10.80 -11.45 -9.24
CA ASP A 77 -11.65 -12.45 -9.85
C ASP A 77 -12.98 -11.82 -10.25
N ALA A 78 -13.40 -12.07 -11.50
CA ALA A 78 -14.62 -11.46 -12.07
C ALA A 78 -15.90 -11.93 -11.37
N GLU A 79 -15.93 -13.15 -10.86
CA GLU A 79 -17.11 -13.75 -10.22
C GLU A 79 -17.11 -13.50 -8.71
N THR A 80 -16.04 -13.85 -8.02
CA THR A 80 -15.93 -13.76 -6.56
C THR A 80 -15.55 -12.38 -6.05
N LYS A 81 -15.01 -11.52 -6.93
CA LYS A 81 -14.44 -10.20 -6.59
C LYS A 81 -13.22 -10.27 -5.66
N ARG A 82 -12.71 -11.46 -5.40
CA ARG A 82 -11.50 -11.65 -4.59
C ARG A 82 -10.30 -11.00 -5.28
N LEU A 83 -9.42 -10.41 -4.48
CA LEU A 83 -8.13 -9.94 -4.97
C LEU A 83 -7.25 -11.17 -5.29
N ASP A 84 -6.97 -11.40 -6.56
CA ASP A 84 -6.18 -12.55 -7.00
C ASP A 84 -4.71 -12.22 -7.13
N ARG A 85 -4.39 -11.02 -7.57
CA ARG A 85 -3.01 -10.66 -7.84
C ARG A 85 -2.76 -9.18 -7.62
N VAL A 86 -1.64 -8.89 -6.98
CA VAL A 86 -1.05 -7.54 -6.93
C VAL A 86 0.30 -7.61 -7.61
N LYS A 87 0.51 -6.77 -8.60
CA LYS A 87 1.78 -6.67 -9.32
C LYS A 87 2.37 -5.29 -9.06
N ILE A 88 3.60 -5.25 -8.59
CA ILE A 88 4.38 -4.03 -8.45
C ILE A 88 5.48 -4.05 -9.51
N THR A 89 5.46 -3.07 -10.40
CA THR A 89 6.47 -2.91 -11.45
C THR A 89 7.37 -1.74 -11.07
N MET A 90 8.68 -1.99 -11.00
CA MET A 90 9.66 -0.98 -10.66
C MET A 90 10.37 -0.48 -11.92
N GLN A 91 10.30 0.82 -12.14
CA GLN A 91 11.15 1.51 -13.11
C GLN A 91 12.38 2.01 -12.38
N LEU A 92 13.55 1.57 -12.81
CA LEU A 92 14.82 1.98 -12.24
C LEU A 92 15.31 3.29 -12.86
N PRO A 93 16.13 4.08 -12.14
CA PRO A 93 16.81 5.24 -12.71
C PRO A 93 17.62 4.88 -13.96
N LYS A 94 17.79 5.85 -14.87
CA LYS A 94 18.40 5.64 -16.18
C LYS A 94 19.77 4.96 -16.13
N ASP A 95 20.63 5.38 -15.21
CA ASP A 95 21.99 4.87 -15.09
C ASP A 95 22.16 3.91 -13.89
N PHE A 96 21.06 3.22 -13.53
CA PHE A 96 21.09 2.29 -12.42
C PHE A 96 22.05 1.12 -12.72
N PRO A 97 23.00 0.80 -11.80
CA PRO A 97 23.98 -0.26 -12.03
C PRO A 97 23.32 -1.63 -12.20
N GLU A 98 23.61 -2.30 -13.29
CA GLU A 98 23.04 -3.63 -13.61
C GLU A 98 23.29 -4.66 -12.49
N LYS A 99 24.46 -4.59 -11.86
CA LYS A 99 24.84 -5.49 -10.75
C LYS A 99 23.90 -5.43 -9.54
N TYR A 100 23.16 -4.33 -9.39
CA TYR A 100 22.21 -4.14 -8.26
C TYR A 100 20.77 -4.44 -8.61
N ARG A 101 20.45 -4.75 -9.87
CA ARG A 101 19.07 -4.96 -10.31
C ARG A 101 18.33 -6.04 -9.51
N SER A 102 18.93 -7.21 -9.36
CA SER A 102 18.31 -8.28 -8.57
C SER A 102 18.30 -7.99 -7.07
N ALA A 103 19.32 -7.29 -6.57
CA ALA A 103 19.42 -6.94 -5.15
C ALA A 103 18.34 -5.94 -4.71
N ILE A 104 18.03 -4.93 -5.53
CA ILE A 104 16.98 -3.97 -5.20
C ILE A 104 15.59 -4.65 -5.19
N ILE A 105 15.34 -5.60 -6.09
CA ILE A 105 14.10 -6.39 -6.08
C ILE A 105 13.98 -7.18 -4.77
N ARG A 106 15.04 -7.86 -4.33
CA ARG A 106 15.04 -8.59 -3.06
C ARG A 106 14.83 -7.66 -1.86
N ALA A 107 15.47 -6.48 -1.86
CA ALA A 107 15.28 -5.49 -0.80
C ALA A 107 13.82 -5.00 -0.73
N THR A 108 13.23 -4.71 -1.87
CA THR A 108 11.84 -4.25 -1.99
C THR A 108 10.85 -5.32 -1.51
N ASP A 109 11.20 -6.59 -1.66
CA ASP A 109 10.38 -7.72 -1.22
C ASP A 109 10.35 -7.90 0.32
N GLN A 110 11.10 -7.11 1.08
CA GLN A 110 11.09 -7.11 2.55
C GLN A 110 9.91 -6.31 3.15
N CYS A 111 8.97 -5.88 2.35
CA CYS A 111 7.79 -5.11 2.75
C CYS A 111 7.06 -5.75 3.93
N ALA A 112 6.94 -5.01 5.05
CA ALA A 112 6.28 -5.48 6.26
C ALA A 112 4.79 -5.76 6.05
N VAL A 113 4.11 -4.97 5.20
CA VAL A 113 2.70 -5.19 4.86
C VAL A 113 2.54 -6.51 4.11
N LYS A 114 3.41 -6.80 3.14
CA LYS A 114 3.41 -8.09 2.42
C LYS A 114 3.64 -9.26 3.38
N LYS A 115 4.61 -9.13 4.30
CA LYS A 115 4.88 -10.18 5.29
C LYS A 115 3.68 -10.46 6.19
N ALA A 116 2.93 -9.43 6.57
CA ALA A 116 1.70 -9.58 7.35
C ALA A 116 0.60 -10.34 6.60
N LEU A 117 0.60 -10.30 5.27
CA LEU A 117 -0.33 -11.07 4.45
C LEU A 117 0.09 -12.53 4.29
N LEU A 118 1.40 -12.80 4.29
CA LEU A 118 1.94 -14.16 4.16
C LEU A 118 1.90 -14.93 5.49
N ASP A 119 2.10 -14.23 6.61
CA ASP A 119 2.01 -14.75 7.97
C ASP A 119 0.93 -13.92 8.68
N THR A 120 -0.33 -14.33 8.47
CA THR A 120 -1.50 -13.53 8.83
C THR A 120 -1.66 -13.38 10.34
N PRO A 121 -1.91 -12.14 10.81
CA PRO A 121 -2.20 -11.91 12.22
C PRO A 121 -3.59 -12.44 12.59
N GLU A 122 -3.78 -12.75 13.86
CA GLU A 122 -5.12 -12.94 14.41
C GLU A 122 -5.82 -11.58 14.50
N ILE A 123 -7.07 -11.52 14.05
CA ILE A 123 -7.91 -10.33 14.14
C ILE A 123 -9.13 -10.65 14.97
N GLU A 124 -9.21 -10.04 16.15
CA GLU A 124 -10.32 -10.23 17.08
C GLU A 124 -11.25 -9.03 17.06
N LEU A 125 -12.54 -9.28 16.97
CA LEU A 125 -13.59 -8.26 17.07
C LEU A 125 -14.47 -8.56 18.30
N ILE A 126 -14.52 -7.62 19.22
CA ILE A 126 -15.33 -7.75 20.43
C ILE A 126 -16.29 -6.56 20.56
N THR A 127 -17.36 -6.72 21.34
CA THR A 127 -18.26 -5.64 21.75
C THR A 127 -18.15 -5.41 23.25
N LEU A 128 -18.40 -4.19 23.66
CA LEU A 128 -18.52 -3.82 25.07
C LEU A 128 -19.99 -3.82 25.50
#